data_8c0cd34f97bd9dc4e2f120a75e3f1c92
#
_entry.id   8c0cd34f97bd9dc4e2f120a75e3f1c92
#
_cell.length_a   1.000
_cell.length_b   1.000
_cell.length_c   1.000
_cell.angle_alpha   90.00
_cell.angle_beta   90.00
_cell.angle_gamma   90.00
#
_symmetry.space_group_name_H-M   'P 1'
#
loop_
_entity.id
_entity.type
_entity.pdbx_description
1 polymer ?
#
loop_
_entity_poly.entity_id
_entity_poly.type
_entity_poly.pdbx_seq_one_letter_code
_entity_poly.pdbx_strand_id
1 'polypeptide(L)'
;ANDESAIIPALLSRCMVYRFGPARDADAVKLYRRIAEAECLPDEWDDEFEYLNQVCGGDLRSGIDILQSLPRTPDALTERLSVEQANYSDPAMSVAAGDWTNLATELRKIAQTGVQRLYAMKQLRNNIYSLGLSAEQYYSFIVVWGEFVERVHTWPAGDDAYYDYFIATLMDKEKRKGSETSV
;
A
#
# COMPACT_ATOMS: atom_id res chain seq x y z
N ALA A 1 17.31 -13.99 -6.53
CA ALA A 1 16.23 -13.85 -7.51
C ALA A 1 15.01 -13.29 -6.79
N ASN A 2 14.25 -12.44 -7.43
CA ASN A 2 13.01 -11.88 -6.87
C ASN A 2 11.82 -12.82 -7.09
N ASP A 3 11.96 -13.78 -8.00
CA ASP A 3 10.93 -14.77 -8.30
C ASP A 3 11.55 -16.16 -8.31
N GLU A 4 11.05 -17.04 -7.43
CA GLU A 4 11.49 -18.41 -7.31
C GLU A 4 11.03 -19.25 -8.51
N SER A 5 9.90 -18.89 -9.13
CA SER A 5 9.35 -19.59 -10.30
C SER A 5 10.21 -19.42 -11.56
N ALA A 6 11.02 -18.37 -11.61
CA ALA A 6 11.97 -18.11 -12.69
C ALA A 6 13.24 -18.98 -12.61
N ILE A 7 13.42 -19.73 -11.52
CA ILE A 7 14.60 -20.59 -11.31
C ILE A 7 14.26 -22.04 -11.68
N ILE A 8 15.10 -22.62 -12.54
CA ILE A 8 14.87 -24.03 -12.95
C ILE A 8 14.89 -24.99 -11.74
N PRO A 9 13.96 -25.96 -11.68
CA PRO A 9 13.83 -26.87 -10.54
C PRO A 9 15.12 -27.63 -10.17
N ALA A 10 15.95 -27.93 -11.15
CA ALA A 10 17.23 -28.60 -10.95
C ALA A 10 18.23 -27.77 -10.12
N LEU A 11 18.18 -26.45 -10.16
CA LEU A 11 18.96 -25.56 -9.31
C LEU A 11 18.34 -25.46 -7.92
N LEU A 12 17.02 -25.29 -7.82
CA LEU A 12 16.33 -25.20 -6.54
C LEU A 12 16.58 -26.45 -5.66
N SER A 13 16.59 -27.64 -6.25
CA SER A 13 16.84 -28.89 -5.51
C SER A 13 18.28 -29.03 -4.97
N ARG A 14 19.22 -28.23 -5.45
CA ARG A 14 20.65 -28.25 -5.07
C ARG A 14 21.08 -27.04 -4.26
N CYS A 15 20.21 -26.05 -4.11
CA CYS A 15 20.50 -24.83 -3.39
C CYS A 15 19.70 -24.76 -2.09
N MET A 16 20.30 -24.13 -1.07
CA MET A 16 19.55 -23.73 0.11
C MET A 16 18.81 -22.44 -0.21
N VAL A 17 17.49 -22.44 0.00
CA VAL A 17 16.62 -21.30 -0.31
C VAL A 17 16.41 -20.48 0.95
N TYR A 18 16.84 -19.22 0.91
CA TYR A 18 16.54 -18.24 1.95
C TYR A 18 15.54 -17.23 1.40
N ARG A 19 14.42 -17.05 2.11
CA ARG A 19 13.40 -16.06 1.73
C ARG A 19 13.53 -14.83 2.63
N PHE A 20 13.74 -13.68 1.99
CA PHE A 20 13.76 -12.37 2.64
C PHE A 20 12.44 -11.67 2.34
N GLY A 21 11.69 -11.38 3.38
CA GLY A 21 10.48 -10.55 3.27
C GLY A 21 10.79 -9.05 3.38
N PRO A 22 9.73 -8.21 3.29
CA PRO A 22 9.86 -6.77 3.55
C PRO A 22 10.47 -6.51 4.93
N ALA A 23 11.21 -5.41 5.05
CA ALA A 23 11.78 -5.00 6.33
C ALA A 23 10.68 -4.64 7.34
N ARG A 24 10.84 -5.09 8.57
CA ARG A 24 9.93 -4.70 9.67
C ARG A 24 10.20 -3.25 10.05
N ASP A 25 9.16 -2.53 10.45
CA ASP A 25 9.26 -1.10 10.81
C ASP A 25 10.40 -0.84 11.81
N ALA A 26 10.48 -1.62 12.89
CA ALA A 26 11.52 -1.46 13.90
C ALA A 26 12.97 -1.63 13.38
N ASP A 27 13.18 -2.47 12.37
CA ASP A 27 14.51 -2.71 11.79
C ASP A 27 14.82 -1.62 10.74
N ALA A 28 13.82 -1.20 9.98
CA ALA A 28 13.92 -0.11 9.01
C ALA A 28 14.24 1.23 9.70
N VAL A 29 13.50 1.58 10.76
CA VAL A 29 13.74 2.79 11.57
C VAL A 29 15.17 2.85 12.08
N LYS A 30 15.71 1.73 12.60
CA LYS A 30 17.11 1.68 13.04
C LYS A 30 18.10 1.94 11.91
N LEU A 31 17.82 1.43 10.72
CA LEU A 31 18.66 1.66 9.54
C LEU A 31 18.60 3.11 9.10
N TYR A 32 17.39 3.67 8.96
CA TYR A 32 17.19 5.07 8.53
C TYR A 32 17.83 6.04 9.52
N ARG A 33 17.66 5.82 10.82
CA ARG A 33 18.31 6.63 11.88
C ARG A 33 19.83 6.61 11.76
N ARG A 34 20.43 5.43 11.58
CA ARG A 34 21.88 5.31 11.38
C ARG A 34 22.35 6.04 10.11
N ILE A 35 21.54 6.03 9.04
CA ILE A 35 21.84 6.78 7.81
C ILE A 35 21.70 8.27 8.06
N ALA A 36 20.64 8.70 8.73
CA ALA A 36 20.38 10.10 9.05
C ALA A 36 21.53 10.70 9.88
N GLU A 37 22.00 9.99 10.91
CA GLU A 37 23.17 10.39 11.71
C GLU A 37 24.44 10.50 10.85
N ALA A 38 24.72 9.51 9.99
CA ALA A 38 25.91 9.50 9.14
C ALA A 38 25.92 10.59 8.07
N GLU A 39 24.74 10.93 7.52
CA GLU A 39 24.56 11.90 6.46
C GLU A 39 24.19 13.29 6.96
N CYS A 40 24.11 13.48 8.28
CA CYS A 40 23.67 14.72 8.92
C CYS A 40 22.31 15.23 8.37
N LEU A 41 21.33 14.32 8.29
CA LEU A 41 19.94 14.67 7.94
C LEU A 41 19.25 15.32 9.13
N PRO A 42 18.14 16.07 8.90
CA PRO A 42 17.40 16.71 9.99
C PRO A 42 16.90 15.71 11.03
N ASP A 43 17.05 16.03 12.32
CA ASP A 43 16.60 15.19 13.43
C ASP A 43 15.07 15.04 13.47
N GLU A 44 14.33 16.02 12.95
CA GLU A 44 12.88 16.02 12.85
C GLU A 44 12.32 14.87 11.98
N TRP A 45 13.15 14.29 11.10
CA TRP A 45 12.75 13.18 10.26
C TRP A 45 12.61 11.85 11.02
N ASP A 46 13.14 11.76 12.23
CA ASP A 46 13.17 10.54 13.04
C ASP A 46 11.75 9.99 13.32
N ASP A 47 10.80 10.88 13.56
CA ASP A 47 9.41 10.51 13.83
C ASP A 47 8.66 9.98 12.58
N GLU A 48 9.19 10.27 11.37
CA GLU A 48 8.58 9.88 10.10
C GLU A 48 9.14 8.56 9.53
N PHE A 49 10.22 8.00 10.09
CA PHE A 49 10.87 6.83 9.51
C PHE A 49 10.01 5.56 9.51
N GLU A 50 9.15 5.39 10.51
CA GLU A 50 8.23 4.27 10.53
C GLU A 50 7.22 4.40 9.39
N TYR A 51 6.66 5.59 9.21
CA TYR A 51 5.71 5.87 8.14
C TYR A 51 6.37 5.78 6.76
N LEU A 52 7.61 6.27 6.60
CA LEU A 52 8.41 6.09 5.39
C LEU A 52 8.55 4.60 5.01
N ASN A 53 8.85 3.73 5.99
CA ASN A 53 8.96 2.29 5.73
C ASN A 53 7.62 1.69 5.28
N GLN A 54 6.51 2.12 5.87
CA GLN A 54 5.17 1.69 5.49
C GLN A 54 4.81 2.15 4.07
N VAL A 55 5.13 3.39 3.71
CA VAL A 55 4.96 3.94 2.34
C VAL A 55 5.74 3.11 1.33
N CYS A 56 6.98 2.76 1.65
CA CYS A 56 7.83 1.93 0.79
C CYS A 56 7.49 0.43 0.85
N GLY A 57 6.49 0.02 1.65
CA GLY A 57 6.11 -1.39 1.80
C GLY A 57 7.22 -2.29 2.33
N GLY A 58 8.17 -1.74 3.09
CA GLY A 58 9.34 -2.45 3.62
C GLY A 58 10.50 -2.60 2.61
N ASP A 59 10.43 -1.92 1.47
CA ASP A 59 11.56 -1.80 0.55
C ASP A 59 12.52 -0.71 1.01
N LEU A 60 13.59 -1.14 1.68
CA LEU A 60 14.60 -0.24 2.24
C LEU A 60 15.30 0.61 1.17
N ARG A 61 15.48 0.10 -0.05
CA ARG A 61 16.10 0.87 -1.13
C ARG A 61 15.23 2.05 -1.52
N SER A 62 13.95 1.83 -1.75
CA SER A 62 13.00 2.91 -2.06
C SER A 62 12.96 3.96 -0.94
N GLY A 63 13.00 3.55 0.33
CA GLY A 63 13.08 4.49 1.45
C GLY A 63 14.36 5.32 1.45
N ILE A 64 15.51 4.70 1.21
CA ILE A 64 16.80 5.40 1.11
C ILE A 64 16.83 6.37 -0.09
N ASP A 65 16.30 5.96 -1.24
CA ASP A 65 16.21 6.81 -2.43
C ASP A 65 15.36 8.06 -2.17
N ILE A 66 14.26 7.94 -1.39
CA ILE A 66 13.46 9.09 -0.94
C ILE A 66 14.32 10.01 -0.07
N LEU A 67 14.98 9.49 0.97
CA LEU A 67 15.81 10.28 1.87
C LEU A 67 16.94 11.02 1.13
N GLN A 68 17.53 10.40 0.11
CA GLN A 68 18.60 10.99 -0.71
C GLN A 68 18.09 12.08 -1.66
N SER A 69 16.83 12.00 -2.11
CA SER A 69 16.26 12.91 -3.10
C SER A 69 15.71 14.20 -2.50
N LEU A 70 15.47 14.23 -1.19
CA LEU A 70 14.84 15.36 -0.51
C LEU A 70 15.85 16.46 -0.16
N PRO A 71 15.41 17.74 -0.17
CA PRO A 71 16.21 18.82 0.40
C PRO A 71 16.37 18.60 1.91
N ARG A 72 17.53 18.98 2.46
CA ARG A 72 17.86 18.79 3.89
C ARG A 72 17.19 19.87 4.76
N THR A 73 15.88 20.01 4.65
CA THR A 73 15.07 20.90 5.48
C THR A 73 14.22 20.08 6.45
N PRO A 74 13.93 20.57 7.66
CA PRO A 74 13.16 19.83 8.67
C PRO A 74 11.85 19.24 8.14
N ASP A 75 11.10 20.02 7.36
CA ASP A 75 9.74 19.69 6.93
C ASP A 75 9.69 18.82 5.64
N ALA A 76 10.83 18.65 4.93
CA ALA A 76 10.80 18.04 3.59
C ALA A 76 10.26 16.60 3.57
N LEU A 77 10.60 15.79 4.57
CA LEU A 77 10.10 14.41 4.66
C LEU A 77 8.62 14.38 5.01
N THR A 78 8.19 15.18 5.98
CA THR A 78 6.79 15.31 6.38
C THR A 78 5.93 15.81 5.22
N GLU A 79 6.38 16.84 4.49
CA GLU A 79 5.68 17.31 3.30
C GLU A 79 5.57 16.23 2.21
N ARG A 80 6.66 15.51 1.93
CA ARG A 80 6.66 14.41 0.96
C ARG A 80 5.67 13.31 1.34
N LEU A 81 5.66 12.92 2.60
CA LEU A 81 4.77 11.86 3.11
C LEU A 81 3.31 12.32 3.22
N SER A 82 3.06 13.60 3.49
CA SER A 82 1.71 14.18 3.52
C SER A 82 1.02 14.13 2.15
N VAL A 83 1.77 14.33 1.07
CA VAL A 83 1.25 14.19 -0.31
C VAL A 83 0.77 12.74 -0.55
N GLU A 84 1.51 11.76 -0.07
CA GLU A 84 1.09 10.35 -0.17
C GLU A 84 -0.19 10.08 0.63
N GLN A 85 -0.32 10.67 1.80
CA GLN A 85 -1.51 10.51 2.65
C GLN A 85 -2.76 11.15 2.03
N ALA A 86 -2.61 12.34 1.46
CA ALA A 86 -3.70 13.07 0.80
C ALA A 86 -4.28 12.29 -0.40
N ASN A 87 -3.46 11.53 -1.11
CA ASN A 87 -3.86 10.76 -2.29
C ASN A 87 -4.88 9.64 -1.99
N TYR A 88 -5.14 9.30 -0.74
CA TYR A 88 -6.07 8.22 -0.37
C TYR A 88 -7.39 8.71 0.24
N SER A 89 -7.55 10.00 0.50
CA SER A 89 -8.82 10.55 1.01
C SER A 89 -9.93 10.47 -0.02
N ASP A 90 -9.67 10.83 -1.27
CA ASP A 90 -10.67 10.81 -2.34
C ASP A 90 -11.14 9.39 -2.69
N PRO A 91 -10.27 8.39 -2.84
CA PRO A 91 -10.67 6.99 -2.94
C PRO A 91 -11.52 6.51 -1.77
N ALA A 92 -11.18 6.89 -0.53
CA ALA A 92 -11.95 6.50 0.64
C ALA A 92 -13.35 7.15 0.65
N MET A 93 -13.46 8.42 0.28
CA MET A 93 -14.74 9.10 0.12
C MET A 93 -15.59 8.48 -0.98
N SER A 94 -14.96 8.03 -2.07
CA SER A 94 -15.68 7.32 -3.15
C SER A 94 -16.27 6.00 -2.68
N VAL A 95 -15.56 5.24 -1.84
CA VAL A 95 -16.11 4.03 -1.19
C VAL A 95 -17.29 4.39 -0.30
N ALA A 96 -17.18 5.44 0.50
CA ALA A 96 -18.24 5.90 1.40
C ALA A 96 -19.51 6.31 0.65
N ALA A 97 -19.35 6.93 -0.52
CA ALA A 97 -20.45 7.39 -1.39
C ALA A 97 -21.01 6.28 -2.31
N GLY A 98 -20.35 5.10 -2.41
CA GLY A 98 -20.69 4.07 -3.39
C GLY A 98 -20.36 4.50 -4.84
N ASP A 99 -19.48 5.48 -5.03
CA ASP A 99 -19.05 5.95 -6.36
C ASP A 99 -17.86 5.12 -6.87
N TRP A 100 -18.18 3.97 -7.43
CA TRP A 100 -17.20 3.00 -7.94
C TRP A 100 -16.46 3.50 -9.16
N THR A 101 -17.06 4.40 -9.95
CA THR A 101 -16.42 4.99 -11.13
C THR A 101 -15.31 5.94 -10.72
N ASN A 102 -15.55 6.78 -9.73
CA ASN A 102 -14.55 7.67 -9.19
C ASN A 102 -13.45 6.88 -8.47
N LEU A 103 -13.82 5.87 -7.66
CA LEU A 103 -12.86 4.97 -7.03
C LEU A 103 -11.89 4.33 -8.03
N ALA A 104 -12.41 3.82 -9.17
CA ALA A 104 -11.60 3.24 -10.22
C ALA A 104 -10.60 4.27 -10.80
N THR A 105 -11.07 5.48 -11.02
CA THR A 105 -10.25 6.57 -11.55
C THR A 105 -9.11 6.94 -10.60
N GLU A 106 -9.41 7.09 -9.32
CA GLU A 106 -8.43 7.47 -8.30
C GLU A 106 -7.41 6.35 -8.04
N LEU A 107 -7.84 5.09 -7.96
CA LEU A 107 -6.91 3.97 -7.79
C LEU A 107 -5.99 3.77 -9.00
N ARG A 108 -6.46 4.04 -10.23
CA ARG A 108 -5.59 4.03 -11.41
C ARG A 108 -4.56 5.16 -11.39
N LYS A 109 -4.92 6.36 -10.93
CA LYS A 109 -3.95 7.44 -10.72
C LYS A 109 -2.87 7.03 -9.73
N ILE A 110 -3.26 6.43 -8.60
CA ILE A 110 -2.32 5.92 -7.60
C ILE A 110 -1.42 4.84 -8.20
N ALA A 111 -1.96 3.91 -8.99
CA ALA A 111 -1.17 2.88 -9.66
C ALA A 111 -0.08 3.47 -10.58
N GLN A 112 -0.38 4.58 -11.27
CA GLN A 112 0.57 5.28 -12.15
C GLN A 112 1.73 5.93 -11.39
N THR A 113 1.60 6.20 -10.08
CA THR A 113 2.69 6.75 -9.27
C THR A 113 3.78 5.73 -8.91
N GLY A 114 3.59 4.46 -9.24
CA GLY A 114 4.53 3.38 -8.90
C GLY A 114 4.46 2.93 -7.44
N VAL A 115 3.49 3.42 -6.66
CA VAL A 115 3.28 2.99 -5.27
C VAL A 115 2.95 1.51 -5.21
N GLN A 116 3.56 0.81 -4.24
CA GLN A 116 3.29 -0.61 -4.04
C GLN A 116 1.82 -0.87 -3.71
N ARG A 117 1.22 -1.85 -4.40
CA ARG A 117 -0.21 -2.22 -4.25
C ARG A 117 -0.60 -2.50 -2.80
N LEU A 118 0.24 -3.24 -2.07
CA LEU A 118 -0.02 -3.56 -0.67
C LEU A 118 -0.14 -2.30 0.19
N TYR A 119 0.76 -1.33 -0.03
CA TYR A 119 0.71 -0.05 0.65
C TYR A 119 -0.57 0.71 0.28
N ALA A 120 -0.88 0.85 -1.00
CA ALA A 120 -2.09 1.50 -1.47
C ALA A 120 -3.36 0.90 -0.84
N MET A 121 -3.45 -0.43 -0.79
CA MET A 121 -4.58 -1.12 -0.18
C MET A 121 -4.66 -0.91 1.34
N LYS A 122 -3.53 -0.85 2.04
CA LYS A 122 -3.50 -0.53 3.49
C LYS A 122 -3.94 0.90 3.75
N GLN A 123 -3.46 1.87 2.98
CA GLN A 123 -3.83 3.29 3.12
C GLN A 123 -5.31 3.51 2.82
N LEU A 124 -5.83 2.89 1.76
CA LEU A 124 -7.26 2.94 1.46
C LEU A 124 -8.09 2.45 2.67
N ARG A 125 -7.74 1.31 3.25
CA ARG A 125 -8.41 0.78 4.45
C ARG A 125 -8.35 1.76 5.63
N ASN A 126 -7.18 2.32 5.91
CA ASN A 126 -6.98 3.22 7.05
C ASN A 126 -7.82 4.51 6.89
N ASN A 127 -7.84 5.07 5.67
CA ASN A 127 -8.65 6.24 5.38
C ASN A 127 -10.17 5.93 5.48
N ILE A 128 -10.61 4.79 4.97
CA ILE A 128 -12.01 4.35 5.10
C ILE A 128 -12.39 4.15 6.58
N TYR A 129 -11.52 3.56 7.39
CA TYR A 129 -11.75 3.40 8.82
C TYR A 129 -11.95 4.75 9.53
N SER A 130 -11.16 5.76 9.17
CA SER A 130 -11.24 7.11 9.75
C SER A 130 -12.53 7.87 9.37
N LEU A 131 -13.22 7.48 8.31
CA LEU A 131 -14.47 8.13 7.88
C LEU A 131 -15.68 7.78 8.75
N GLY A 132 -15.56 6.83 9.66
CA GLY A 132 -16.66 6.46 10.56
C GLY A 132 -17.87 5.88 9.84
N LEU A 133 -17.66 5.08 8.80
CA LEU A 133 -18.72 4.38 8.07
C LEU A 133 -19.60 3.52 9.00
N SER A 134 -20.82 3.23 8.59
CA SER A 134 -21.63 2.24 9.29
C SER A 134 -20.92 0.88 9.33
N ALA A 135 -21.16 0.11 10.40
CA ALA A 135 -20.55 -1.22 10.54
C ALA A 135 -20.80 -2.09 9.29
N GLU A 136 -21.97 -2.00 8.69
CA GLU A 136 -22.34 -2.78 7.52
C GLU A 136 -21.55 -2.40 6.27
N GLN A 137 -21.36 -1.11 6.00
CA GLN A 137 -20.53 -0.61 4.89
C GLN A 137 -19.07 -1.01 5.08
N TYR A 138 -18.55 -0.83 6.29
CA TYR A 138 -17.18 -1.19 6.61
C TYR A 138 -16.93 -2.70 6.48
N TYR A 139 -17.84 -3.56 6.99
CA TYR A 139 -17.67 -5.02 6.88
C TYR A 139 -17.72 -5.50 5.44
N SER A 140 -18.56 -4.91 4.59
CA SER A 140 -18.60 -5.26 3.17
C SER A 140 -17.28 -4.97 2.48
N PHE A 141 -16.72 -3.81 2.75
CA PHE A 141 -15.42 -3.42 2.23
C PHE A 141 -14.30 -4.33 2.76
N ILE A 142 -14.22 -4.55 4.08
CA ILE A 142 -13.09 -5.25 4.71
C ILE A 142 -12.98 -6.72 4.30
N VAL A 143 -14.12 -7.37 4.02
CA VAL A 143 -14.12 -8.76 3.52
C VAL A 143 -13.48 -8.83 2.13
N VAL A 144 -13.90 -7.96 1.20
CA VAL A 144 -13.29 -7.91 -0.14
C VAL A 144 -11.83 -7.48 -0.06
N TRP A 145 -11.53 -6.47 0.75
CA TRP A 145 -10.18 -5.98 0.98
C TRP A 145 -9.25 -7.10 1.46
N GLY A 146 -9.68 -7.93 2.41
CA GLY A 146 -8.89 -9.05 2.94
C GLY A 146 -8.53 -10.07 1.85
N GLU A 147 -9.51 -10.48 1.04
CA GLU A 147 -9.29 -11.40 -0.08
C GLU A 147 -8.26 -10.87 -1.09
N PHE A 148 -8.27 -9.56 -1.33
CA PHE A 148 -7.36 -8.92 -2.29
C PHE A 148 -5.96 -8.69 -1.73
N VAL A 149 -5.85 -8.33 -0.45
CA VAL A 149 -4.54 -8.15 0.20
C VAL A 149 -3.77 -9.45 0.28
N GLU A 150 -4.42 -10.57 0.53
CA GLU A 150 -3.79 -11.90 0.50
C GLU A 150 -3.23 -12.25 -0.88
N ARG A 151 -3.88 -11.79 -1.95
CA ARG A 151 -3.49 -12.07 -3.33
C ARG A 151 -2.55 -11.05 -3.96
N VAL A 152 -2.27 -9.94 -3.29
CA VAL A 152 -1.49 -8.83 -3.87
C VAL A 152 -0.12 -9.27 -4.40
N HIS A 153 0.52 -10.23 -3.73
CA HIS A 153 1.84 -10.74 -4.11
C HIS A 153 1.79 -11.80 -5.23
N THR A 154 0.63 -12.40 -5.48
CA THR A 154 0.45 -13.40 -6.53
C THR A 154 -0.03 -12.79 -7.85
N TRP A 155 -0.46 -11.54 -7.83
CA TRP A 155 -0.91 -10.83 -9.01
C TRP A 155 0.29 -10.31 -9.83
N PRO A 156 0.29 -10.44 -11.15
CA PRO A 156 1.39 -9.96 -11.99
C PRO A 156 1.74 -8.49 -11.72
N ALA A 157 3.03 -8.17 -11.67
CA ALA A 157 3.49 -6.80 -11.53
C ALA A 157 3.06 -5.98 -12.76
N GLY A 158 2.65 -4.72 -12.56
CA GLY A 158 2.26 -3.81 -13.64
C GLY A 158 0.88 -4.05 -14.24
N ASP A 159 0.09 -4.98 -13.70
CA ASP A 159 -1.27 -5.23 -14.18
C ASP A 159 -2.29 -4.38 -13.40
N ASP A 160 -2.82 -3.34 -14.06
CA ASP A 160 -3.82 -2.44 -13.48
C ASP A 160 -5.18 -3.13 -13.26
N ALA A 161 -5.42 -4.29 -13.90
CA ALA A 161 -6.62 -5.10 -13.73
C ALA A 161 -6.82 -5.56 -12.28
N TYR A 162 -5.79 -5.52 -11.43
CA TYR A 162 -5.91 -5.79 -10.00
C TYR A 162 -6.95 -4.89 -9.33
N TYR A 163 -6.87 -3.58 -9.55
CA TYR A 163 -7.81 -2.62 -8.97
C TYR A 163 -9.19 -2.72 -9.61
N ASP A 164 -9.26 -2.96 -10.92
CA ASP A 164 -10.53 -3.13 -11.62
C ASP A 164 -11.28 -4.36 -11.11
N TYR A 165 -10.57 -5.45 -10.86
CA TYR A 165 -11.18 -6.66 -10.30
C TYR A 165 -11.60 -6.48 -8.84
N PHE A 166 -10.81 -5.74 -8.05
CA PHE A 166 -11.19 -5.35 -6.68
C PHE A 166 -12.51 -4.58 -6.67
N ILE A 167 -12.65 -3.57 -7.52
CA ILE A 167 -13.85 -2.74 -7.63
C ILE A 167 -15.04 -3.56 -8.12
N ALA A 168 -14.86 -4.38 -9.16
CA ALA A 168 -15.91 -5.25 -9.67
C ALA A 168 -16.46 -6.19 -8.58
N THR A 169 -15.59 -6.71 -7.72
CA THR A 169 -15.97 -7.56 -6.58
C THR A 169 -16.76 -6.79 -5.52
N LEU A 170 -16.38 -5.55 -5.23
CA LEU A 170 -17.15 -4.67 -4.33
C LEU A 170 -18.55 -4.41 -4.88
N MET A 171 -18.66 -4.04 -6.16
CA MET A 171 -19.94 -3.80 -6.83
C MET A 171 -20.87 -5.01 -6.82
N ASP A 172 -20.32 -6.22 -7.05
CA ASP A 172 -21.11 -7.45 -7.06
C ASP A 172 -21.67 -7.76 -5.66
N LYS A 173 -20.87 -7.58 -4.61
CA LYS A 173 -21.33 -7.76 -3.23
C LYS A 173 -22.44 -6.78 -2.83
N GLU A 174 -22.37 -5.52 -3.26
CA GLU A 174 -23.44 -4.56 -2.98
C GLU A 174 -24.74 -4.88 -3.70
N LYS A 175 -24.68 -5.29 -4.98
CA LYS A 175 -25.87 -5.71 -5.74
C LYS A 175 -26.60 -6.87 -5.09
N ARG A 176 -25.88 -7.85 -4.56
CA ARG A 176 -26.46 -9.01 -3.88
C ARG A 176 -27.20 -8.62 -2.62
N LYS A 177 -26.67 -7.68 -1.83
CA LYS A 177 -27.37 -7.15 -0.65
C LYS A 177 -28.69 -6.45 -0.99
N GLY A 178 -28.71 -5.63 -2.04
CA GLY A 178 -29.93 -4.95 -2.48
C GLY A 178 -31.03 -5.91 -2.93
N SER A 179 -30.68 -7.12 -3.39
CA SER A 179 -31.65 -8.15 -3.78
C SER A 179 -32.21 -8.96 -2.60
N GLU A 180 -31.45 -9.11 -1.51
CA GLU A 180 -31.89 -9.82 -0.30
C GLU A 180 -32.79 -8.98 0.61
N THR A 181 -32.71 -7.65 0.51
CA THR A 181 -33.54 -6.72 1.31
C THR A 181 -34.92 -6.44 0.68
N SER A 182 -35.17 -6.96 -0.54
CA SER A 182 -36.39 -6.71 -1.31
C SER A 182 -37.35 -7.91 -1.28
N VAL A 183 -37.15 -8.88 -0.38
CA VAL A 183 -38.03 -10.03 -0.07
C VAL A 183 -38.50 -9.88 1.38
#